data_fc12102e06c9cafb572a983bf5a086f2
#
_entry.id   fc12102e06c9cafb572a983bf5a086f2
#
_cell.length_a   1.000
_cell.length_b   1.000
_cell.length_c   1.000
_cell.angle_alpha   90.00
_cell.angle_beta   90.00
_cell.angle_gamma   90.00
#
_symmetry.space_group_name_H-M   'P 1'
#
loop_
_entity.id
_entity.type
_entity.pdbx_description
1 polymer ?
#
loop_
_entity_poly.entity_id
_entity_poly.type
_entity_poly.pdbx_seq_one_letter_code
_entity_poly.pdbx_strand_id
1 'polypeptide(L)'
;MKRLLLLIILPFIGYPVLASEDCFDRIAKEKGLDADLLRAVAFVESSGNPSAVGRNASNEDYGLMQINSTWLKRFKTSKSELLNDACFNVQVGAEILADNFSRASHPWDAIGAYNAACTRLKGQDCINARQKYAWKVYRAYVSMSDAKRRKLRDVTS
;
A
#
# COMPACT_ATOMS: atom_id res chain seq x y z
N MET A 1 -25.38 61.35 -21.65
CA MET A 1 -25.80 60.33 -20.70
C MET A 1 -24.69 59.27 -20.65
N LYS A 2 -23.78 59.35 -19.63
CA LYS A 2 -22.67 58.38 -19.44
C LYS A 2 -23.17 57.21 -18.61
N ARG A 3 -23.22 56.01 -19.18
CA ARG A 3 -23.54 54.76 -18.43
C ARG A 3 -22.27 54.29 -17.71
N LEU A 4 -22.30 54.35 -16.39
CA LEU A 4 -21.26 53.85 -15.49
C LEU A 4 -21.45 52.32 -15.43
N LEU A 5 -20.53 51.52 -16.00
CA LEU A 5 -20.48 50.07 -15.81
C LEU A 5 -19.81 49.78 -14.48
N LEU A 6 -20.61 49.30 -13.52
CA LEU A 6 -20.13 48.81 -12.23
C LEU A 6 -19.54 47.41 -12.45
N LEU A 7 -18.21 47.27 -12.41
CA LEU A 7 -17.53 45.97 -12.41
C LEU A 7 -17.63 45.37 -10.99
N ILE A 8 -18.50 44.36 -10.84
CA ILE A 8 -18.58 43.57 -9.60
C ILE A 8 -17.41 42.56 -9.62
N ILE A 9 -16.37 42.87 -8.85
CA ILE A 9 -15.28 41.91 -8.55
C ILE A 9 -15.79 40.95 -7.49
N LEU A 10 -16.20 39.73 -7.92
CA LEU A 10 -16.49 38.65 -6.98
C LEU A 10 -15.17 38.16 -6.36
N PRO A 11 -15.07 38.08 -5.02
CA PRO A 11 -13.91 37.51 -4.38
C PRO A 11 -13.83 36.01 -4.75
N PHE A 12 -12.70 35.60 -5.29
CA PHE A 12 -12.37 34.19 -5.51
C PHE A 12 -12.18 33.56 -4.12
N ILE A 13 -13.27 33.01 -3.57
CA ILE A 13 -13.20 32.20 -2.35
C ILE A 13 -12.49 30.90 -2.76
N GLY A 14 -11.17 30.87 -2.56
CA GLY A 14 -10.39 29.64 -2.68
C GLY A 14 -10.93 28.62 -1.69
N TYR A 15 -11.69 27.65 -2.16
CA TYR A 15 -12.03 26.47 -1.36
C TYR A 15 -10.72 25.78 -0.97
N PRO A 16 -10.50 25.45 0.33
CA PRO A 16 -9.36 24.62 0.69
C PRO A 16 -9.48 23.33 -0.12
N VAL A 17 -8.51 23.06 -0.98
CA VAL A 17 -8.33 21.76 -1.60
C VAL A 17 -8.06 20.82 -0.43
N LEU A 18 -9.09 20.16 0.06
CA LEU A 18 -8.95 19.01 0.96
C LEU A 18 -7.99 18.08 0.24
N ALA A 19 -6.78 17.91 0.82
CA ALA A 19 -5.82 16.95 0.28
C ALA A 19 -6.57 15.64 0.06
N SER A 20 -6.70 15.22 -1.19
CA SER A 20 -7.41 13.98 -1.51
C SER A 20 -6.72 12.86 -0.75
N GLU A 21 -7.47 12.21 0.14
CA GLU A 21 -7.01 11.02 0.85
C GLU A 21 -6.41 10.07 -0.19
N ASP A 22 -5.12 9.74 -0.06
CA ASP A 22 -4.52 8.83 -1.02
C ASP A 22 -5.12 7.43 -0.87
N CYS A 23 -5.01 6.58 -1.88
CA CYS A 23 -5.70 5.29 -1.85
C CYS A 23 -5.18 4.36 -0.73
N PHE A 24 -3.97 4.55 -0.23
CA PHE A 24 -3.47 3.78 0.91
C PHE A 24 -4.24 4.13 2.19
N ASP A 25 -4.50 5.41 2.47
CA ASP A 25 -5.23 5.84 3.65
C ASP A 25 -6.68 5.32 3.63
N ARG A 26 -7.37 5.49 2.50
CA ARG A 26 -8.74 5.01 2.31
C ARG A 26 -8.83 3.49 2.46
N ILE A 27 -7.97 2.73 1.76
CA ILE A 27 -7.99 1.27 1.78
C ILE A 27 -7.61 0.72 3.16
N ALA A 28 -6.60 1.32 3.81
CA ALA A 28 -6.20 0.93 5.16
C ALA A 28 -7.37 1.07 6.14
N LYS A 29 -8.08 2.20 6.09
CA LYS A 29 -9.27 2.45 6.91
C LYS A 29 -10.37 1.42 6.65
N GLU A 30 -10.67 1.12 5.38
CA GLU A 30 -11.66 0.11 4.99
C GLU A 30 -11.33 -1.30 5.49
N LYS A 31 -10.04 -1.64 5.55
CA LYS A 31 -9.55 -2.97 5.95
C LYS A 31 -9.11 -3.07 7.42
N GLY A 32 -9.20 -1.98 8.18
CA GLY A 32 -8.72 -1.93 9.57
C GLY A 32 -7.21 -2.12 9.70
N LEU A 33 -6.44 -1.65 8.71
CA LEU A 33 -4.98 -1.73 8.65
C LEU A 33 -4.35 -0.36 8.88
N ASP A 34 -3.06 -0.35 9.19
CA ASP A 34 -2.25 0.86 9.21
C ASP A 34 -1.82 1.24 7.78
N ALA A 35 -2.06 2.49 7.38
CA ALA A 35 -1.72 2.96 6.03
C ALA A 35 -0.20 3.02 5.79
N ASP A 36 0.58 3.38 6.81
CA ASP A 36 2.04 3.40 6.72
C ASP A 36 2.61 1.97 6.63
N LEU A 37 1.91 0.97 7.23
CA LEU A 37 2.24 -0.45 7.01
C LEU A 37 2.00 -0.88 5.56
N LEU A 38 0.87 -0.51 4.96
CA LEU A 38 0.61 -0.81 3.54
C LEU A 38 1.65 -0.18 2.62
N ARG A 39 2.04 1.08 2.88
CA ARG A 39 3.12 1.77 2.15
C ARG A 39 4.46 1.06 2.32
N ALA A 40 4.77 0.61 3.54
CA ALA A 40 6.00 -0.12 3.81
C ALA A 40 6.06 -1.46 3.07
N VAL A 41 4.94 -2.19 3.00
CA VAL A 41 4.83 -3.42 2.19
C VAL A 41 5.05 -3.10 0.71
N ALA A 42 4.35 -2.11 0.14
CA ALA A 42 4.51 -1.69 -1.24
C ALA A 42 5.96 -1.27 -1.57
N PHE A 43 6.62 -0.58 -0.64
CA PHE A 43 8.02 -0.21 -0.79
C PHE A 43 8.95 -1.44 -0.81
N VAL A 44 8.73 -2.39 0.07
CA VAL A 44 9.54 -3.64 0.13
C VAL A 44 9.32 -4.51 -1.10
N GLU A 45 8.10 -4.55 -1.65
CA GLU A 45 7.72 -5.37 -2.80
C GLU A 45 8.24 -4.80 -4.12
N SER A 46 8.04 -3.50 -4.36
CA SER A 46 8.30 -2.92 -5.68
C SER A 46 9.10 -1.62 -5.64
N SER A 47 9.57 -1.18 -4.47
CA SER A 47 10.12 0.18 -4.26
C SER A 47 9.15 1.29 -4.69
N GLY A 48 7.84 1.03 -4.61
CA GLY A 48 6.79 1.95 -5.00
C GLY A 48 6.54 2.01 -6.52
N ASN A 49 7.02 1.06 -7.29
CA ASN A 49 6.82 1.02 -8.75
C ASN A 49 5.49 0.31 -9.10
N PRO A 50 4.45 1.03 -9.63
CA PRO A 50 3.16 0.44 -9.97
C PRO A 50 3.23 -0.51 -11.18
N SER A 51 4.23 -0.38 -12.03
CA SER A 51 4.42 -1.22 -13.22
C SER A 51 5.40 -2.36 -13.02
N ALA A 52 5.80 -2.63 -11.77
CA ALA A 52 6.76 -3.69 -11.48
C ALA A 52 6.19 -5.07 -11.84
N VAL A 53 7.01 -5.90 -12.47
CA VAL A 53 6.70 -7.31 -12.76
C VAL A 53 7.85 -8.17 -12.26
N GLY A 54 7.59 -8.88 -11.16
CA GLY A 54 8.46 -9.92 -10.64
C GLY A 54 8.24 -11.23 -11.40
N ARG A 55 9.31 -12.01 -11.62
CA ARG A 55 9.23 -13.32 -12.26
C ARG A 55 10.01 -14.36 -11.48
N ASN A 56 9.41 -15.51 -11.29
CA ASN A 56 10.07 -16.71 -10.79
C ASN A 56 9.80 -17.88 -11.74
N ALA A 57 10.30 -19.07 -11.43
CA ALA A 57 10.23 -20.22 -12.34
C ALA A 57 8.80 -20.63 -12.77
N SER A 58 7.77 -20.28 -12.00
CA SER A 58 6.38 -20.76 -12.22
C SER A 58 5.31 -19.69 -12.13
N ASN A 59 5.62 -18.49 -11.63
CA ASN A 59 4.64 -17.44 -11.38
C ASN A 59 5.22 -16.04 -11.68
N GLU A 60 4.33 -15.08 -11.86
CA GLU A 60 4.67 -13.67 -11.94
C GLU A 60 4.00 -12.92 -10.78
N ASP A 61 4.59 -11.79 -10.38
CA ASP A 61 4.10 -10.89 -9.33
C ASP A 61 3.89 -9.51 -9.94
N TYR A 62 2.78 -8.82 -9.64
CA TYR A 62 2.33 -7.65 -10.38
C TYR A 62 2.13 -6.43 -9.49
N GLY A 63 2.67 -5.30 -9.94
CA GLY A 63 2.37 -3.96 -9.44
C GLY A 63 2.98 -3.61 -8.09
N LEU A 64 2.43 -2.58 -7.45
CA LEU A 64 2.94 -2.01 -6.19
C LEU A 64 3.13 -3.05 -5.09
N MET A 65 2.13 -3.91 -4.91
CA MET A 65 2.07 -4.89 -3.83
C MET A 65 2.54 -6.28 -4.30
N GLN A 66 3.10 -6.40 -5.51
CA GLN A 66 3.59 -7.64 -6.11
C GLN A 66 2.61 -8.82 -5.95
N ILE A 67 1.39 -8.61 -6.46
CA ILE A 67 0.32 -9.61 -6.38
C ILE A 67 0.68 -10.81 -7.26
N ASN A 68 0.86 -11.98 -6.63
CA ASN A 68 1.23 -13.20 -7.33
C ASN A 68 0.10 -13.69 -8.27
N SER A 69 0.48 -14.19 -9.44
CA SER A 69 -0.46 -14.67 -10.47
C SER A 69 -1.42 -15.78 -9.97
N THR A 70 -1.09 -16.50 -8.92
CA THR A 70 -1.98 -17.49 -8.28
C THR A 70 -3.24 -16.88 -7.67
N TRP A 71 -3.22 -15.57 -7.36
CA TRP A 71 -4.36 -14.86 -6.81
C TRP A 71 -5.40 -14.40 -7.85
N LEU A 72 -5.04 -14.34 -9.14
CA LEU A 72 -5.90 -13.81 -10.20
C LEU A 72 -7.28 -14.45 -10.22
N LYS A 73 -7.33 -15.79 -10.11
CA LYS A 73 -8.61 -16.52 -10.09
C LYS A 73 -9.46 -16.19 -8.86
N ARG A 74 -8.85 -16.10 -7.67
CA ARG A 74 -9.57 -15.81 -6.42
C ARG A 74 -10.18 -14.41 -6.44
N PHE A 75 -9.44 -13.42 -6.93
CA PHE A 75 -9.90 -12.03 -7.00
C PHE A 75 -10.64 -11.70 -8.30
N LYS A 76 -10.83 -12.68 -9.20
CA LYS A 76 -11.48 -12.49 -10.51
C LYS A 76 -10.91 -11.31 -11.27
N THR A 77 -9.59 -11.19 -11.29
CA THR A 77 -8.83 -10.08 -11.88
C THR A 77 -7.82 -10.59 -12.92
N SER A 78 -7.15 -9.65 -13.58
CA SER A 78 -6.14 -9.88 -14.61
C SER A 78 -4.83 -9.18 -14.31
N LYS A 79 -3.75 -9.62 -14.96
CA LYS A 79 -2.46 -8.93 -14.97
C LYS A 79 -2.61 -7.46 -15.38
N SER A 80 -3.42 -7.19 -16.41
CA SER A 80 -3.63 -5.85 -16.95
C SER A 80 -4.26 -4.92 -15.91
N GLU A 81 -5.30 -5.37 -15.22
CA GLU A 81 -5.95 -4.57 -14.16
C GLU A 81 -4.98 -4.27 -13.02
N LEU A 82 -4.22 -5.26 -12.55
CA LEU A 82 -3.25 -5.08 -11.47
C LEU A 82 -2.09 -4.12 -11.82
N LEU A 83 -1.74 -3.99 -13.11
CA LEU A 83 -0.67 -3.10 -13.56
C LEU A 83 -1.18 -1.71 -13.96
N ASN A 84 -2.44 -1.58 -14.40
CA ASN A 84 -2.99 -0.33 -14.88
C ASN A 84 -3.73 0.46 -13.78
N ASP A 85 -4.15 -0.19 -12.70
CA ASP A 85 -4.79 0.45 -11.56
C ASP A 85 -3.98 0.18 -10.27
N ALA A 86 -3.15 1.17 -9.92
CA ALA A 86 -2.30 1.09 -8.73
C ALA A 86 -3.12 1.01 -7.44
N CYS A 87 -4.25 1.70 -7.34
CA CYS A 87 -5.12 1.66 -6.17
C CYS A 87 -5.84 0.31 -6.04
N PHE A 88 -6.27 -0.27 -7.15
CA PHE A 88 -6.82 -1.62 -7.14
C PHE A 88 -5.78 -2.67 -6.74
N ASN A 89 -4.52 -2.51 -7.20
CA ASN A 89 -3.41 -3.35 -6.76
C ASN A 89 -3.20 -3.28 -5.24
N VAL A 90 -3.22 -2.07 -4.65
CA VAL A 90 -3.15 -1.87 -3.19
C VAL A 90 -4.34 -2.50 -2.49
N GLN A 91 -5.55 -2.40 -3.05
CA GLN A 91 -6.76 -3.00 -2.48
C GLN A 91 -6.64 -4.53 -2.39
N VAL A 92 -6.17 -5.19 -3.46
CA VAL A 92 -5.94 -6.65 -3.46
C VAL A 92 -4.87 -7.04 -2.45
N GLY A 93 -3.75 -6.31 -2.40
CA GLY A 93 -2.69 -6.55 -1.42
C GLY A 93 -3.15 -6.37 0.02
N ALA A 94 -3.94 -5.33 0.30
CA ALA A 94 -4.52 -5.10 1.61
C ALA A 94 -5.49 -6.21 2.03
N GLU A 95 -6.30 -6.75 1.11
CA GLU A 95 -7.17 -7.90 1.37
C GLU A 95 -6.37 -9.13 1.77
N ILE A 96 -5.29 -9.44 1.04
CA ILE A 96 -4.39 -10.57 1.36
C ILE A 96 -3.76 -10.36 2.74
N LEU A 97 -3.32 -9.14 3.04
CA LEU A 97 -2.69 -8.83 4.32
C LEU A 97 -3.71 -8.93 5.47
N ALA A 98 -4.92 -8.39 5.32
CA ALA A 98 -6.00 -8.49 6.30
C ALA A 98 -6.40 -9.95 6.57
N ASP A 99 -6.50 -10.77 5.52
CA ASP A 99 -6.75 -12.22 5.63
C ASP A 99 -5.61 -12.93 6.41
N ASN A 100 -4.35 -12.53 6.22
CA ASN A 100 -3.24 -13.05 7.03
C ASN A 100 -3.36 -12.63 8.49
N PHE A 101 -3.71 -11.37 8.78
CA PHE A 101 -3.93 -10.90 10.17
C PHE A 101 -5.05 -11.65 10.87
N SER A 102 -6.13 -11.98 10.17
CA SER A 102 -7.25 -12.72 10.76
C SER A 102 -6.91 -14.16 11.18
N ARG A 103 -5.84 -14.72 10.58
CA ARG A 103 -5.42 -16.11 10.82
C ARG A 103 -4.15 -16.28 11.66
N ALA A 104 -3.38 -15.22 11.80
CA ALA A 104 -2.12 -15.27 12.53
C ALA A 104 -2.33 -15.07 14.03
N SER A 105 -1.58 -15.81 14.85
CA SER A 105 -1.55 -15.60 16.30
C SER A 105 -0.72 -14.38 16.71
N HIS A 106 0.15 -13.90 15.81
CA HIS A 106 1.03 -12.76 16.07
C HIS A 106 1.11 -11.83 14.84
N PRO A 107 1.05 -10.50 15.00
CA PRO A 107 1.05 -9.55 13.86
C PRO A 107 2.22 -9.72 12.88
N TRP A 108 3.43 -9.99 13.41
CA TRP A 108 4.62 -10.17 12.56
C TRP A 108 4.58 -11.46 11.72
N ASP A 109 3.86 -12.48 12.18
CA ASP A 109 3.63 -13.70 11.41
C ASP A 109 2.68 -13.44 10.24
N ALA A 110 1.66 -12.58 10.44
CA ALA A 110 0.76 -12.13 9.39
C ALA A 110 1.52 -11.40 8.27
N ILE A 111 2.38 -10.46 8.66
CA ILE A 111 3.24 -9.72 7.72
C ILE A 111 4.19 -10.69 7.01
N GLY A 112 4.85 -11.58 7.75
CA GLY A 112 5.74 -12.58 7.18
C GLY A 112 5.05 -13.52 6.19
N ALA A 113 3.80 -13.89 6.46
CA ALA A 113 2.99 -14.77 5.61
C ALA A 113 2.62 -14.12 4.26
N TYR A 114 2.65 -12.80 4.14
CA TYR A 114 2.41 -12.09 2.90
C TYR A 114 3.39 -12.55 1.80
N ASN A 115 4.67 -12.65 2.11
CA ASN A 115 5.71 -13.12 1.20
C ASN A 115 5.90 -14.64 1.23
N ALA A 116 5.82 -15.24 2.43
CA ALA A 116 6.10 -16.66 2.64
C ALA A 116 4.84 -17.42 3.09
N ALA A 117 4.03 -17.87 2.11
CA ALA A 117 2.85 -18.71 2.38
C ALA A 117 3.21 -20.10 2.94
N CYS A 118 4.50 -20.48 2.86
CA CYS A 118 5.03 -21.74 3.40
C CYS A 118 4.37 -23.02 2.84
N THR A 119 3.96 -22.96 1.60
CA THR A 119 3.45 -24.15 0.90
C THR A 119 4.55 -25.18 0.66
N ARG A 120 5.76 -24.73 0.31
CA ARG A 120 6.95 -25.55 0.07
C ARG A 120 7.90 -25.58 1.28
N LEU A 121 8.19 -24.42 1.88
CA LEU A 121 8.99 -24.34 3.09
C LEU A 121 8.22 -24.88 4.29
N LYS A 122 8.88 -25.59 5.18
CA LYS A 122 8.28 -26.16 6.40
C LYS A 122 9.18 -25.89 7.61
N GLY A 123 8.59 -26.03 8.80
CA GLY A 123 9.32 -25.91 10.06
C GLY A 123 10.12 -24.62 10.16
N GLN A 124 11.37 -24.71 10.58
CA GLN A 124 12.23 -23.57 10.83
C GLN A 124 12.52 -22.72 9.59
N ASP A 125 12.61 -23.32 8.40
CA ASP A 125 12.85 -22.58 7.15
C ASP A 125 11.68 -21.66 6.80
N CYS A 126 10.45 -22.10 7.07
CA CYS A 126 9.26 -21.26 6.93
C CYS A 126 9.30 -20.09 7.91
N ILE A 127 9.58 -20.34 9.18
CA ILE A 127 9.70 -19.32 10.23
C ILE A 127 10.77 -18.30 9.85
N ASN A 128 11.95 -18.75 9.46
CA ASN A 128 13.07 -17.88 9.07
C ASN A 128 12.71 -17.00 7.86
N ALA A 129 12.04 -17.54 6.85
CA ALA A 129 11.60 -16.79 5.68
C ALA A 129 10.62 -15.69 6.05
N ARG A 130 9.61 -15.99 6.88
CA ARG A 130 8.64 -15.02 7.39
C ARG A 130 9.28 -13.92 8.22
N GLN A 131 10.15 -14.27 9.15
CA GLN A 131 10.87 -13.32 10.00
C GLN A 131 11.76 -12.39 9.18
N LYS A 132 12.49 -12.92 8.21
CA LYS A 132 13.35 -12.14 7.31
C LYS A 132 12.53 -11.10 6.51
N TYR A 133 11.37 -11.47 6.02
CA TYR A 133 10.49 -10.55 5.30
C TYR A 133 9.86 -9.51 6.26
N ALA A 134 9.27 -9.96 7.35
CA ALA A 134 8.68 -9.08 8.36
C ALA A 134 9.67 -8.03 8.87
N TRP A 135 10.94 -8.41 9.05
CA TRP A 135 12.01 -7.47 9.44
C TRP A 135 12.31 -6.41 8.36
N LYS A 136 12.24 -6.76 7.06
CA LYS A 136 12.36 -5.77 5.98
C LYS A 136 11.22 -4.76 6.04
N VAL A 137 9.98 -5.23 6.18
CA VAL A 137 8.79 -4.37 6.29
C VAL A 137 8.88 -3.47 7.53
N TYR A 138 9.29 -4.01 8.68
CA TYR A 138 9.48 -3.22 9.90
C TYR A 138 10.45 -2.05 9.70
N ARG A 139 11.60 -2.29 9.10
CA ARG A 139 12.58 -1.22 8.85
C ARG A 139 12.04 -0.15 7.91
N ALA A 140 11.31 -0.52 6.86
CA ALA A 140 10.66 0.42 5.97
C ALA A 140 9.59 1.24 6.72
N TYR A 141 8.76 0.58 7.51
CA TYR A 141 7.69 1.19 8.32
C TYR A 141 8.23 2.24 9.29
N VAL A 142 9.27 1.90 10.06
CA VAL A 142 9.89 2.82 11.03
C VAL A 142 10.51 4.02 10.30
N SER A 143 11.22 3.78 9.20
CA SER A 143 11.83 4.85 8.41
C SER A 143 10.80 5.87 7.88
N MET A 144 9.64 5.39 7.39
CA MET A 144 8.54 6.24 6.91
C MET A 144 7.88 7.02 8.05
N SER A 145 7.62 6.36 9.16
CA SER A 145 7.02 6.99 10.35
C SER A 145 7.93 8.07 10.95
N ASP A 146 9.24 7.88 10.94
CA ASP A 146 10.21 8.88 11.41
C ASP A 146 10.32 10.07 10.46
N ALA A 147 10.26 9.84 9.14
CA ALA A 147 10.25 10.89 8.13
C ALA A 147 8.99 11.78 8.28
N LYS A 148 7.83 11.16 8.47
CA LYS A 148 6.56 11.86 8.71
C LYS A 148 6.59 12.72 9.99
N ARG A 149 7.11 12.16 11.09
CA ARG A 149 7.27 12.89 12.35
C ARG A 149 8.22 14.08 12.23
N ARG A 150 9.32 13.97 11.49
CA ARG A 150 10.24 15.08 11.21
C ARG A 150 9.54 16.19 10.45
N LYS A 151 8.86 15.85 9.35
CA LYS A 151 8.12 16.83 8.54
C LYS A 151 7.06 17.60 9.33
N LEU A 152 6.35 16.94 10.25
CA LEU A 152 5.35 17.60 11.09
C LEU A 152 6.00 18.60 12.06
N ARG A 153 7.16 18.29 12.65
CA ARG A 153 7.89 19.23 13.53
C ARG A 153 8.38 20.47 12.78
N ASP A 154 8.89 20.29 11.56
CA ASP A 154 9.41 21.41 10.75
C ASP A 154 8.31 22.38 10.28
N VAL A 155 7.04 21.93 10.23
CA VAL A 155 5.88 22.78 9.87
C VAL A 155 5.34 23.53 11.09
N THR A 156 5.59 23.05 12.31
CA THR A 156 5.07 23.63 13.57
C THR A 156 6.08 24.50 14.32
N SER A 157 7.30 24.60 13.82
CA SER A 157 8.37 25.49 14.32
C SER A 157 8.49 26.77 13.48
#